data_8c59b8890715ad61f940ca47cc0ddc8e
#
_entry.id   8c59b8890715ad61f940ca47cc0ddc8e
#
_cell.length_a   1.000
_cell.length_b   1.000
_cell.length_c   1.000
_cell.angle_alpha   90.00
_cell.angle_beta   90.00
_cell.angle_gamma   90.00
#
_symmetry.space_group_name_H-M   'P 1'
#
loop_
_entity.id
_entity.type
_entity.pdbx_description
1 polymer ?
#
loop_
_entity_poly.entity_id
_entity_poly.type
_entity_poly.pdbx_seq_one_letter_code
_entity_poly.pdbx_strand_id
1 'polypeptide(L)'
;MIDNFVIFTNEISRYIIPLLLVMIPFYGLIFKKIKVYESFVDGAKDGFNIAIRIIPYLVAILVAIGMFRASGALELLLNGLSPMLIYFGFPPENLPLALMRPLSGSGSLGLLTDLIEQYGPESLIAKIGATMFGSTETTFYVLAVYFGSVGIKKSRHALAAGLFADFVGIISAVFFCQLFFGNSSKTALSHQPGIVNIQKMDPSILIDLRYSTKNNFLGEDIYGELDSCYLRKLPAEMLMEAHDFLKNSHPNLRFLVYDGLRPRDVQQKLWDALDTIPESERGQFVANPDKGSIHNYGAAIDLTLAYNDGKPLDMGTDYDHFGKLAFPVLEDSLFADGKLTKEQINNRGILRNVMTNAGFTTIDSEWWHFDAFSYEQTKNKFQIIESLDEYY
;
A
#
# COMPACT_ATOMS: atom_id res chain seq x y z
N MET A 1 27.42 -7.72 4.21
CA MET A 1 27.78 -7.50 5.64
C MET A 1 26.59 -6.94 6.42
N ILE A 2 25.87 -5.95 5.88
CA ILE A 2 24.66 -5.36 6.48
C ILE A 2 23.55 -6.40 6.60
N ASP A 3 23.29 -7.20 5.55
CA ASP A 3 22.26 -8.23 5.56
C ASP A 3 22.48 -9.30 6.65
N ASN A 4 23.73 -9.73 6.84
CA ASN A 4 24.08 -10.67 7.90
C ASN A 4 23.89 -10.08 9.30
N PHE A 5 24.10 -8.78 9.47
CA PHE A 5 23.87 -8.08 10.73
C PHE A 5 22.36 -7.93 11.01
N VAL A 6 21.56 -7.61 9.99
CA VAL A 6 20.10 -7.52 10.12
C VAL A 6 19.49 -8.89 10.45
N ILE A 7 19.92 -9.95 9.75
CA ILE A 7 19.48 -11.32 10.05
C ILE A 7 19.85 -11.71 11.49
N PHE A 8 21.09 -11.43 11.92
CA PHE A 8 21.56 -11.71 13.28
C PHE A 8 20.78 -10.96 14.35
N THR A 9 20.50 -9.65 14.13
CA THR A 9 19.72 -8.85 15.08
C THR A 9 18.26 -9.28 15.14
N ASN A 10 17.66 -9.67 14.02
CA ASN A 10 16.30 -10.22 13.98
C ASN A 10 16.21 -11.57 14.71
N GLU A 11 17.17 -12.45 14.51
CA GLU A 11 17.22 -13.73 15.22
C GLU A 11 17.39 -13.54 16.75
N ILE A 12 18.28 -12.64 17.18
CA ILE A 12 18.46 -12.35 18.61
C ILE A 12 17.20 -11.72 19.20
N SER A 13 16.59 -10.76 18.53
CA SER A 13 15.40 -10.06 19.04
C SER A 13 14.22 -11.00 19.29
N ARG A 14 14.09 -12.09 18.51
CA ARG A 14 13.07 -13.14 18.72
C ARG A 14 13.18 -13.79 20.11
N TYR A 15 14.39 -13.91 20.64
CA TYR A 15 14.63 -14.60 21.90
C TYR A 15 14.77 -13.66 23.11
N ILE A 16 15.11 -12.38 22.91
CA ILE A 16 15.32 -11.42 23.99
C ILE A 16 14.05 -11.26 24.85
N ILE A 17 12.91 -11.01 24.24
CA ILE A 17 11.65 -10.80 24.98
C ILE A 17 11.20 -12.06 25.73
N PRO A 18 11.12 -13.25 25.11
CA PRO A 18 10.84 -14.49 25.83
C PRO A 18 11.84 -14.76 26.95
N LEU A 19 13.13 -14.53 26.71
CA LEU A 19 14.18 -14.72 27.71
C LEU A 19 13.97 -13.79 28.92
N LEU A 20 13.71 -12.50 28.71
CA LEU A 20 13.44 -11.55 29.80
C LEU A 20 12.17 -11.94 30.58
N LEU A 21 11.11 -12.36 29.90
CA LEU A 21 9.86 -12.82 30.53
C LEU A 21 10.06 -14.01 31.44
N VAL A 22 11.01 -14.90 31.12
CA VAL A 22 11.36 -16.06 31.96
C VAL A 22 12.40 -15.71 33.02
N MET A 23 13.47 -14.99 32.66
CA MET A 23 14.58 -14.69 33.55
C MET A 23 14.19 -13.78 34.72
N ILE A 24 13.33 -12.78 34.50
CA ILE A 24 12.93 -11.86 35.57
C ILE A 24 12.18 -12.58 36.71
N PRO A 25 11.12 -13.38 36.45
CA PRO A 25 10.47 -14.19 37.47
C PRO A 25 11.41 -15.21 38.13
N PHE A 26 12.26 -15.87 37.32
CA PHE A 26 13.21 -16.85 37.80
C PHE A 26 14.26 -16.23 38.78
N TYR A 27 14.78 -15.05 38.42
CA TYR A 27 15.65 -14.30 39.30
C TYR A 27 14.94 -13.88 40.61
N GLY A 28 13.70 -13.41 40.52
CA GLY A 28 12.84 -13.07 41.65
C GLY A 28 12.64 -14.25 42.60
N LEU A 29 12.37 -15.43 42.04
CA LEU A 29 12.12 -16.65 42.80
C LEU A 29 13.39 -17.13 43.52
N ILE A 30 14.52 -17.26 42.81
CA ILE A 30 15.74 -17.90 43.32
C ILE A 30 16.55 -16.92 44.20
N PHE A 31 16.83 -15.74 43.66
CA PHE A 31 17.77 -14.82 44.34
C PHE A 31 17.09 -13.87 45.34
N LYS A 32 15.84 -13.42 45.01
CA LYS A 32 15.11 -12.49 45.85
C LYS A 32 14.08 -13.18 46.76
N LYS A 33 13.81 -14.48 46.55
CA LYS A 33 12.80 -15.26 47.28
C LYS A 33 11.42 -14.58 47.34
N ILE A 34 11.05 -13.90 46.24
CA ILE A 34 9.78 -13.21 46.12
C ILE A 34 8.73 -14.26 45.76
N LYS A 35 7.50 -14.08 46.27
CA LYS A 35 6.33 -14.84 45.83
C LYS A 35 5.92 -14.35 44.43
N VAL A 36 6.51 -14.94 43.41
CA VAL A 36 6.41 -14.46 42.03
C VAL A 36 4.98 -14.40 41.54
N TYR A 37 4.15 -15.41 41.86
CA TYR A 37 2.76 -15.45 41.43
C TYR A 37 1.94 -14.29 42.03
N GLU A 38 2.04 -14.09 43.35
CA GLU A 38 1.34 -12.99 44.04
C GLU A 38 1.80 -11.62 43.52
N SER A 39 3.09 -11.43 43.36
CA SER A 39 3.66 -10.19 42.81
C SER A 39 3.20 -9.95 41.37
N PHE A 40 3.06 -11.02 40.55
CA PHE A 40 2.56 -10.93 39.21
C PHE A 40 1.06 -10.53 39.18
N VAL A 41 0.26 -11.17 40.03
CA VAL A 41 -1.20 -10.87 40.13
C VAL A 41 -1.42 -9.43 40.62
N ASP A 42 -0.63 -8.96 41.58
CA ASP A 42 -0.77 -7.58 42.06
C ASP A 42 -0.34 -6.57 40.99
N GLY A 43 0.77 -6.84 40.29
CA GLY A 43 1.18 -6.04 39.12
C GLY A 43 0.17 -6.04 38.00
N ALA A 44 -0.50 -7.16 37.75
CA ALA A 44 -1.58 -7.26 36.74
C ALA A 44 -2.79 -6.42 37.14
N LYS A 45 -3.19 -6.39 38.43
CA LYS A 45 -4.27 -5.51 38.93
C LYS A 45 -3.92 -4.04 38.71
N ASP A 46 -2.70 -3.65 39.04
CA ASP A 46 -2.24 -2.29 38.84
C ASP A 46 -2.20 -1.91 37.36
N GLY A 47 -1.72 -2.81 36.49
CA GLY A 47 -1.76 -2.65 35.05
C GLY A 47 -3.18 -2.47 34.50
N PHE A 48 -4.16 -3.24 35.01
CA PHE A 48 -5.56 -3.11 34.63
C PHE A 48 -6.12 -1.73 35.03
N ASN A 49 -5.82 -1.26 36.23
CA ASN A 49 -6.26 0.06 36.70
C ASN A 49 -5.66 1.18 35.84
N ILE A 50 -4.40 1.04 35.41
CA ILE A 50 -3.75 1.99 34.49
C ILE A 50 -4.44 1.97 33.13
N ALA A 51 -4.74 0.77 32.59
CA ALA A 51 -5.42 0.61 31.30
C ALA A 51 -6.79 1.32 31.31
N ILE A 52 -7.60 1.12 32.33
CA ILE A 52 -8.90 1.81 32.49
C ILE A 52 -8.73 3.34 32.48
N ARG A 53 -7.71 3.85 33.15
CA ARG A 53 -7.44 5.31 33.19
C ARG A 53 -7.04 5.86 31.84
N ILE A 54 -6.36 5.10 31.00
CA ILE A 54 -5.86 5.51 29.68
C ILE A 54 -6.97 5.52 28.62
N ILE A 55 -7.95 4.60 28.69
CA ILE A 55 -9.03 4.45 27.70
C ILE A 55 -9.71 5.78 27.33
N PRO A 56 -10.18 6.63 28.29
CA PRO A 56 -10.84 7.87 27.93
C PRO A 56 -9.96 8.83 27.12
N TYR A 57 -8.66 8.88 27.45
CA TYR A 57 -7.69 9.71 26.71
C TYR A 57 -7.44 9.18 25.30
N LEU A 58 -7.33 7.83 25.15
CA LEU A 58 -7.22 7.19 23.83
C LEU A 58 -8.43 7.53 22.95
N VAL A 59 -9.64 7.34 23.49
CA VAL A 59 -10.87 7.65 22.75
C VAL A 59 -10.91 9.13 22.35
N ALA A 60 -10.62 10.04 23.29
CA ALA A 60 -10.63 11.49 23.01
C ALA A 60 -9.63 11.86 21.91
N ILE A 61 -8.41 11.31 21.94
CA ILE A 61 -7.37 11.60 20.95
C ILE A 61 -7.74 10.99 19.58
N LEU A 62 -8.22 9.74 19.54
CA LEU A 62 -8.64 9.11 18.27
C LEU A 62 -9.79 9.87 17.62
N VAL A 63 -10.77 10.34 18.43
CA VAL A 63 -11.86 11.19 17.95
C VAL A 63 -11.31 12.52 17.42
N ALA A 64 -10.41 13.18 18.16
CA ALA A 64 -9.81 14.44 17.73
C ALA A 64 -9.02 14.31 16.43
N ILE A 65 -8.25 13.23 16.26
CA ILE A 65 -7.51 12.90 15.03
C ILE A 65 -8.51 12.65 13.88
N GLY A 66 -9.57 11.86 14.13
CA GLY A 66 -10.63 11.62 13.15
C GLY A 66 -11.30 12.91 12.70
N MET A 67 -11.63 13.82 13.62
CA MET A 67 -12.17 15.15 13.29
C MET A 67 -11.16 16.02 12.52
N PHE A 68 -9.89 15.99 12.87
CA PHE A 68 -8.83 16.75 12.19
C PHE A 68 -8.62 16.24 10.76
N ARG A 69 -8.73 14.92 10.52
CA ARG A 69 -8.74 14.35 9.16
C ARG A 69 -10.00 14.72 8.41
N ALA A 70 -11.18 14.49 9.00
CA ALA A 70 -12.46 14.77 8.34
C ALA A 70 -12.65 16.24 7.97
N SER A 71 -12.00 17.16 8.68
CA SER A 71 -12.02 18.59 8.38
C SER A 71 -11.10 19.01 7.21
N GLY A 72 -10.25 18.11 6.70
CA GLY A 72 -9.22 18.43 5.70
C GLY A 72 -8.03 19.21 6.24
N ALA A 73 -8.01 19.56 7.54
CA ALA A 73 -6.94 20.36 8.15
C ALA A 73 -5.60 19.62 8.16
N LEU A 74 -5.63 18.30 8.31
CA LEU A 74 -4.42 17.46 8.22
C LEU A 74 -3.82 17.49 6.82
N GLU A 75 -4.64 17.35 5.78
CA GLU A 75 -4.21 17.41 4.38
C GLU A 75 -3.63 18.77 4.03
N LEU A 76 -4.24 19.86 4.52
CA LEU A 76 -3.75 21.21 4.30
C LEU A 76 -2.38 21.43 4.96
N LEU A 77 -2.18 20.88 6.16
CA LEU A 77 -0.89 20.92 6.87
C LEU A 77 0.17 20.08 6.13
N LEU A 78 -0.18 18.86 5.73
CA LEU A 78 0.71 17.96 5.01
C LEU A 78 1.13 18.58 3.67
N ASN A 79 0.18 19.04 2.86
CA ASN A 79 0.44 19.67 1.56
C ASN A 79 1.32 20.92 1.68
N GLY A 80 1.12 21.73 2.72
CA GLY A 80 1.92 22.92 2.96
C GLY A 80 3.37 22.63 3.36
N LEU A 81 3.60 21.57 4.11
CA LEU A 81 4.93 21.21 4.62
C LEU A 81 5.64 20.14 3.79
N SER A 82 4.92 19.34 2.99
CA SER A 82 5.46 18.23 2.20
C SER A 82 6.68 18.59 1.37
N PRO A 83 6.72 19.68 0.59
CA PRO A 83 7.88 19.99 -0.24
C PRO A 83 9.16 20.17 0.58
N MET A 84 9.04 20.79 1.76
CA MET A 84 10.15 20.98 2.68
C MET A 84 10.58 19.66 3.33
N LEU A 85 9.62 18.85 3.78
CA LEU A 85 9.89 17.57 4.44
C LEU A 85 10.54 16.58 3.49
N ILE A 86 10.01 16.47 2.28
CA ILE A 86 10.56 15.59 1.22
C ILE A 86 12.01 16.00 0.87
N TYR A 87 12.29 17.31 0.75
CA TYR A 87 13.65 17.78 0.50
C TYR A 87 14.67 17.30 1.56
N PHE A 88 14.24 17.13 2.81
CA PHE A 88 15.04 16.56 3.89
C PHE A 88 14.92 15.03 4.02
N GLY A 89 14.21 14.37 3.10
CA GLY A 89 13.98 12.92 3.14
C GLY A 89 13.04 12.47 4.26
N PHE A 90 12.25 13.37 4.84
CA PHE A 90 11.29 13.04 5.88
C PHE A 90 9.92 12.76 5.27
N PRO A 91 9.33 11.55 5.43
CA PRO A 91 7.99 11.25 4.93
C PRO A 91 6.93 12.11 5.62
N PRO A 92 6.17 12.95 4.88
CA PRO A 92 5.18 13.85 5.47
C PRO A 92 4.13 13.14 6.32
N GLU A 93 3.82 11.90 6.01
CA GLU A 93 2.86 11.05 6.69
C GLU A 93 3.25 10.77 8.16
N ASN A 94 4.54 10.78 8.45
CA ASN A 94 5.07 10.63 9.82
C ASN A 94 5.02 11.91 10.64
N LEU A 95 4.70 13.07 10.04
CA LEU A 95 4.70 14.35 10.74
C LEU A 95 3.70 14.42 11.92
N PRO A 96 2.45 13.94 11.78
CA PRO A 96 1.51 13.92 12.90
C PRO A 96 2.02 13.13 14.09
N LEU A 97 2.66 11.97 13.84
CA LEU A 97 3.28 11.16 14.87
C LEU A 97 4.45 11.88 15.53
N ALA A 98 5.34 12.50 14.75
CA ALA A 98 6.49 13.26 15.25
C ALA A 98 6.06 14.42 16.17
N LEU A 99 5.00 15.14 15.83
CA LEU A 99 4.46 16.23 16.62
C LEU A 99 3.75 15.74 17.91
N MET A 100 3.05 14.60 17.82
CA MET A 100 2.34 14.03 18.95
C MET A 100 3.27 13.37 19.98
N ARG A 101 4.41 12.89 19.53
CA ARG A 101 5.32 12.07 20.36
C ARG A 101 5.74 12.73 21.66
N PRO A 102 6.20 13.99 21.69
CA PRO A 102 6.52 14.68 22.94
C PRO A 102 5.31 14.93 23.86
N LEU A 103 4.09 14.95 23.30
CA LEU A 103 2.86 15.34 23.99
C LEU A 103 2.15 14.14 24.65
N SER A 104 1.99 13.03 23.91
CA SER A 104 1.14 11.91 24.35
C SER A 104 1.61 10.57 23.80
N GLY A 105 1.98 9.63 24.70
CA GLY A 105 2.33 8.26 24.33
C GLY A 105 1.16 7.48 23.74
N SER A 106 -0.02 7.59 24.33
CA SER A 106 -1.22 6.91 23.87
C SER A 106 -1.73 7.49 22.54
N GLY A 107 -1.66 8.82 22.37
CA GLY A 107 -1.98 9.46 21.09
C GLY A 107 -1.01 9.07 19.98
N SER A 108 0.27 8.98 20.31
CA SER A 108 1.29 8.50 19.37
C SER A 108 1.09 7.04 18.98
N LEU A 109 0.67 6.20 19.93
CA LEU A 109 0.34 4.79 19.63
C LEU A 109 -0.84 4.70 18.66
N GLY A 110 -1.90 5.52 18.86
CA GLY A 110 -3.02 5.57 17.93
C GLY A 110 -2.60 5.97 16.52
N LEU A 111 -1.76 7.02 16.39
CA LEU A 111 -1.22 7.44 15.09
C LEU A 111 -0.31 6.39 14.45
N LEU A 112 0.52 5.70 15.24
CA LEU A 112 1.33 4.59 14.73
C LEU A 112 0.47 3.43 14.23
N THR A 113 -0.56 3.06 14.98
CA THR A 113 -1.50 2.00 14.55
C THR A 113 -2.15 2.37 13.22
N ASP A 114 -2.58 3.61 13.09
CA ASP A 114 -3.18 4.14 11.88
C ASP A 114 -2.20 4.13 10.68
N LEU A 115 -0.93 4.52 10.90
CA LEU A 115 0.11 4.40 9.87
C LEU A 115 0.33 2.93 9.44
N ILE A 116 0.35 1.99 10.40
CA ILE A 116 0.51 0.57 10.11
C ILE A 116 -0.70 0.02 9.33
N GLU A 117 -1.92 0.40 9.70
CA GLU A 117 -3.14 -0.02 9.01
C GLU A 117 -3.22 0.58 7.59
N GLN A 118 -2.83 1.84 7.44
CA GLN A 118 -2.92 2.55 6.16
C GLN A 118 -1.83 2.16 5.17
N TYR A 119 -0.58 2.02 5.64
CA TYR A 119 0.60 1.81 4.78
C TYR A 119 1.15 0.38 4.82
N GLY A 120 0.66 -0.45 5.73
CA GLY A 120 1.17 -1.81 5.97
C GLY A 120 2.40 -1.85 6.90
N PRO A 121 2.57 -2.93 7.69
CA PRO A 121 3.63 -3.04 8.70
C PRO A 121 5.05 -3.07 8.09
N GLU A 122 5.19 -3.51 6.85
CA GLU A 122 6.47 -3.60 6.16
C GLU A 122 6.87 -2.32 5.43
N SER A 123 5.97 -1.33 5.34
CA SER A 123 6.26 -0.07 4.67
C SER A 123 7.36 0.72 5.38
N LEU A 124 8.14 1.48 4.60
CA LEU A 124 9.16 2.38 5.15
C LEU A 124 8.53 3.41 6.10
N ILE A 125 7.34 3.91 5.78
CA ILE A 125 6.57 4.85 6.61
C ILE A 125 6.23 4.23 7.97
N ALA A 126 5.69 3.00 8.00
CA ALA A 126 5.38 2.29 9.23
C ALA A 126 6.65 1.95 10.05
N LYS A 127 7.74 1.53 9.39
CA LYS A 127 9.04 1.27 10.02
C LYS A 127 9.64 2.53 10.63
N ILE A 128 9.60 3.67 9.91
CA ILE A 128 10.02 4.97 10.46
C ILE A 128 9.15 5.34 11.67
N GLY A 129 7.82 5.23 11.54
CA GLY A 129 6.89 5.50 12.64
C GLY A 129 7.17 4.64 13.87
N ALA A 130 7.34 3.33 13.69
CA ALA A 130 7.65 2.40 14.77
C ALA A 130 9.01 2.68 15.42
N THR A 131 10.04 2.98 14.61
CA THR A 131 11.38 3.35 15.12
C THR A 131 11.33 4.67 15.88
N MET A 132 10.63 5.67 15.35
CA MET A 132 10.40 6.95 15.99
C MET A 132 9.66 6.78 17.32
N PHE A 133 8.61 5.97 17.35
CA PHE A 133 7.87 5.65 18.57
C PHE A 133 8.75 4.96 19.62
N GLY A 134 9.63 4.05 19.22
CA GLY A 134 10.51 3.33 20.13
C GLY A 134 11.76 4.09 20.56
N SER A 135 12.20 5.11 19.83
CA SER A 135 13.46 5.85 20.08
C SER A 135 13.26 7.21 20.75
N THR A 136 12.02 7.66 20.90
CA THR A 136 11.67 8.94 21.52
C THR A 136 10.76 8.72 22.74
N GLU A 137 10.57 9.76 23.57
CA GLU A 137 9.75 9.67 24.78
C GLU A 137 8.71 10.80 24.83
N THR A 138 7.71 10.67 25.69
CA THR A 138 6.69 11.69 25.94
C THR A 138 7.22 12.75 26.90
N THR A 139 8.09 13.62 26.41
CA THR A 139 8.85 14.58 27.21
C THR A 139 7.97 15.40 28.17
N PHE A 140 6.84 15.92 27.71
CA PHE A 140 5.94 16.72 28.57
C PHE A 140 5.28 15.89 29.67
N TYR A 141 4.84 14.67 29.34
CA TYR A 141 4.25 13.76 30.32
C TYR A 141 5.27 13.31 31.37
N VAL A 142 6.47 12.92 30.92
CA VAL A 142 7.57 12.50 31.82
C VAL A 142 7.92 13.62 32.78
N LEU A 143 8.11 14.86 32.32
CA LEU A 143 8.40 15.99 33.17
C LEU A 143 7.26 16.28 34.16
N ALA A 144 6.01 16.24 33.70
CA ALA A 144 4.87 16.50 34.58
C ALA A 144 4.73 15.45 35.70
N VAL A 145 4.84 14.16 35.33
CA VAL A 145 4.65 13.06 36.29
C VAL A 145 5.86 12.93 37.21
N TYR A 146 7.07 12.82 36.67
CA TYR A 146 8.26 12.55 37.50
C TYR A 146 8.68 13.79 38.29
N PHE A 147 8.71 14.99 37.72
CA PHE A 147 9.03 16.19 38.47
C PHE A 147 7.93 16.55 39.47
N GLY A 148 6.66 16.32 39.08
CA GLY A 148 5.52 16.53 39.97
C GLY A 148 5.55 15.60 41.18
N SER A 149 5.89 14.31 41.01
CA SER A 149 5.95 13.32 42.08
C SER A 149 7.01 13.64 43.16
N VAL A 150 8.12 14.29 42.76
CA VAL A 150 9.21 14.71 43.65
C VAL A 150 9.19 16.21 43.99
N GLY A 151 8.12 16.93 43.61
CA GLY A 151 7.92 18.34 43.96
C GLY A 151 8.84 19.32 43.23
N ILE A 152 9.49 18.94 42.11
CA ILE A 152 10.32 19.82 41.31
C ILE A 152 9.42 20.76 40.50
N LYS A 153 9.44 22.06 40.78
CA LYS A 153 8.63 23.07 40.10
C LYS A 153 9.32 23.75 38.92
N LYS A 154 10.65 23.68 38.84
CA LYS A 154 11.44 24.33 37.79
C LYS A 154 12.20 23.28 36.97
N SER A 155 11.81 23.06 35.75
CA SER A 155 12.46 22.10 34.84
C SER A 155 13.86 22.54 34.38
N ARG A 156 14.21 23.83 34.50
CA ARG A 156 15.48 24.41 34.04
C ARG A 156 15.73 24.01 32.58
N HIS A 157 16.85 23.35 32.28
CA HIS A 157 17.23 22.87 30.94
C HIS A 157 16.64 21.50 30.59
N ALA A 158 15.96 20.81 31.52
CA ALA A 158 15.47 19.44 31.26
C ALA A 158 14.44 19.39 30.10
N LEU A 159 13.53 20.36 30.04
CA LEU A 159 12.56 20.44 28.91
C LEU A 159 13.26 20.63 27.57
N ALA A 160 14.19 21.58 27.47
CA ALA A 160 14.91 21.86 26.24
C ALA A 160 15.79 20.64 25.82
N ALA A 161 16.44 19.98 26.78
CA ALA A 161 17.24 18.78 26.52
C ALA A 161 16.37 17.60 26.07
N GLY A 162 15.19 17.40 26.70
CA GLY A 162 14.25 16.35 26.29
C GLY A 162 13.72 16.55 24.87
N LEU A 163 13.25 17.77 24.57
CA LEU A 163 12.75 18.09 23.22
C LEU A 163 13.86 18.01 22.14
N PHE A 164 15.10 18.38 22.50
CA PHE A 164 16.22 18.22 21.59
C PHE A 164 16.56 16.73 21.37
N ALA A 165 16.48 15.90 22.42
CA ALA A 165 16.66 14.46 22.30
C ALA A 165 15.56 13.82 21.42
N ASP A 166 14.29 14.21 21.61
CA ASP A 166 13.18 13.78 20.73
C ASP A 166 13.44 14.18 19.29
N PHE A 167 13.82 15.40 19.01
CA PHE A 167 14.16 15.88 17.68
C PHE A 167 15.29 15.06 17.04
N VAL A 168 16.38 14.82 17.75
CA VAL A 168 17.50 13.99 17.28
C VAL A 168 17.03 12.54 17.07
N GLY A 169 16.20 11.99 17.96
CA GLY A 169 15.61 10.66 17.83
C GLY A 169 14.76 10.51 16.57
N ILE A 170 13.90 11.50 16.29
CA ILE A 170 13.06 11.54 15.09
C ILE A 170 13.92 11.56 13.81
N ILE A 171 14.90 12.46 13.72
CA ILE A 171 15.79 12.54 12.54
C ILE A 171 16.60 11.25 12.39
N SER A 172 17.11 10.70 13.48
CA SER A 172 17.86 9.43 13.47
C SER A 172 16.98 8.26 13.01
N ALA A 173 15.72 8.21 13.44
CA ALA A 173 14.78 7.17 13.01
C ALA A 173 14.59 7.20 11.49
N VAL A 174 14.39 8.39 10.90
CA VAL A 174 14.29 8.56 9.45
C VAL A 174 15.59 8.12 8.76
N PHE A 175 16.74 8.65 9.21
CA PHE A 175 18.03 8.36 8.61
C PHE A 175 18.36 6.85 8.64
N PHE A 176 18.24 6.20 9.79
CA PHE A 176 18.55 4.78 9.91
C PHE A 176 17.55 3.90 9.17
N CYS A 177 16.25 4.21 9.21
CA CYS A 177 15.27 3.46 8.44
C CYS A 177 15.52 3.58 6.93
N GLN A 178 15.88 4.75 6.42
CA GLN A 178 16.27 4.92 5.03
C GLN A 178 17.56 4.16 4.72
N LEU A 179 18.56 4.19 5.59
CA LEU A 179 19.83 3.47 5.40
C LEU A 179 19.65 1.95 5.36
N PHE A 180 18.82 1.39 6.26
CA PHE A 180 18.66 -0.06 6.39
C PHE A 180 17.53 -0.64 5.56
N PHE A 181 16.48 0.13 5.30
CA PHE A 181 15.28 -0.33 4.62
C PHE A 181 14.99 0.44 3.31
N GLY A 182 15.62 1.58 3.07
CA GLY A 182 15.44 2.39 1.86
C GLY A 182 15.94 1.71 0.59
N ASN A 183 16.96 0.86 0.69
CA ASN A 183 17.49 0.08 -0.45
C ASN A 183 16.76 -1.27 -0.66
N SER A 184 15.73 -1.56 0.13
CA SER A 184 14.83 -2.70 -0.13
C SER A 184 13.76 -2.37 -1.19
N SER A 185 13.96 -1.28 -1.92
CA SER A 185 13.03 -0.66 -2.87
C SER A 185 12.95 -1.38 -4.22
N LYS A 186 12.86 -2.71 -4.23
CA LYS A 186 12.36 -3.39 -5.42
C LYS A 186 10.81 -3.44 -5.47
N THR A 187 10.13 -2.67 -4.60
CA THR A 187 8.66 -2.69 -4.53
C THR A 187 8.07 -1.36 -4.07
N ALA A 188 8.48 -0.25 -4.69
CA ALA A 188 7.98 1.08 -4.32
C ALA A 188 6.45 1.25 -4.45
N LEU A 189 5.83 0.58 -5.43
CA LEU A 189 4.37 0.60 -5.62
C LEU A 189 3.58 -0.01 -4.45
N SER A 190 4.14 -1.01 -3.73
CA SER A 190 3.46 -1.62 -2.57
C SER A 190 3.45 -0.73 -1.32
N HIS A 191 4.12 0.43 -1.35
CA HIS A 191 4.19 1.38 -0.24
C HIS A 191 3.22 2.57 -0.40
N GLN A 192 2.52 2.65 -1.52
CA GLN A 192 1.44 3.62 -1.67
C GLN A 192 0.20 3.23 -0.87
N PRO A 193 -0.46 4.20 -0.21
CA PRO A 193 -1.70 3.92 0.51
C PRO A 193 -2.71 3.22 -0.39
N GLY A 194 -3.07 2.00 0.00
CA GLY A 194 -4.10 1.25 -0.71
C GLY A 194 -3.68 0.67 -2.06
N ILE A 195 -2.39 0.60 -2.42
CA ILE A 195 -1.90 -0.20 -3.56
C ILE A 195 -1.39 -1.55 -3.06
N VAL A 196 -1.79 -2.61 -3.73
CA VAL A 196 -1.43 -3.98 -3.37
C VAL A 196 -0.95 -4.76 -4.58
N ASN A 197 0.00 -5.66 -4.36
CA ASN A 197 0.44 -6.63 -5.35
C ASN A 197 -0.58 -7.77 -5.42
N ILE A 198 -1.20 -7.97 -6.58
CA ILE A 198 -2.27 -8.98 -6.76
C ILE A 198 -1.79 -10.41 -6.58
N GLN A 199 -0.53 -10.72 -6.94
CA GLN A 199 0.05 -12.06 -6.80
C GLN A 199 0.37 -12.40 -5.34
N LYS A 200 0.58 -11.39 -4.46
CA LYS A 200 0.68 -11.62 -3.02
C LYS A 200 -0.68 -11.92 -2.39
N MET A 201 -1.78 -11.47 -3.01
CA MET A 201 -3.14 -11.77 -2.56
C MET A 201 -3.59 -13.15 -3.05
N ASP A 202 -3.35 -13.49 -4.33
CA ASP A 202 -3.60 -14.82 -4.88
C ASP A 202 -2.47 -15.21 -5.86
N PRO A 203 -1.52 -16.07 -5.43
CA PRO A 203 -0.41 -16.53 -6.28
C PRO A 203 -0.84 -17.37 -7.49
N SER A 204 -2.11 -17.78 -7.57
CA SER A 204 -2.63 -18.55 -8.70
C SER A 204 -3.08 -17.66 -9.88
N ILE A 205 -3.10 -16.33 -9.72
CA ILE A 205 -3.27 -15.38 -10.82
C ILE A 205 -1.95 -15.32 -11.58
N LEU A 206 -2.02 -15.60 -12.87
CA LEU A 206 -0.89 -15.55 -13.78
C LEU A 206 -0.69 -14.11 -14.27
N ILE A 207 0.54 -13.72 -14.57
CA ILE A 207 0.85 -12.43 -15.18
C ILE A 207 1.75 -12.60 -16.41
N ASP A 208 1.50 -11.76 -17.39
CA ASP A 208 2.29 -11.56 -18.61
C ASP A 208 2.25 -10.06 -18.92
N LEU A 209 2.90 -9.26 -18.03
CA LEU A 209 2.88 -7.79 -18.18
C LEU A 209 3.50 -7.40 -19.50
N ARG A 210 2.65 -6.98 -20.44
CA ARG A 210 3.06 -6.72 -21.82
C ARG A 210 4.02 -5.57 -21.95
N TYR A 211 3.86 -4.54 -21.11
CA TYR A 211 4.75 -3.37 -21.11
C TYR A 211 6.05 -3.56 -20.32
N SER A 212 6.22 -4.67 -19.58
CA SER A 212 7.47 -5.12 -18.98
C SER A 212 8.30 -6.02 -19.91
N THR A 213 7.88 -6.15 -21.16
CA THR A 213 8.57 -6.95 -22.17
C THR A 213 8.52 -6.23 -23.51
N LYS A 214 9.18 -6.80 -24.54
CA LYS A 214 9.06 -6.31 -25.91
C LYS A 214 7.81 -6.83 -26.64
N ASN A 215 6.97 -7.62 -25.98
CA ASN A 215 5.77 -8.20 -26.55
C ASN A 215 4.57 -7.26 -26.39
N ASN A 216 4.68 -6.05 -26.91
CA ASN A 216 3.65 -5.02 -26.98
C ASN A 216 3.74 -4.29 -28.33
N PHE A 217 2.83 -3.38 -28.59
CA PHE A 217 2.76 -2.68 -29.89
C PHE A 217 3.95 -1.74 -30.16
N LEU A 218 4.73 -1.37 -29.12
CA LEU A 218 5.94 -0.55 -29.26
C LEU A 218 7.19 -1.37 -29.56
N GLY A 219 7.21 -2.67 -29.20
CA GLY A 219 8.37 -3.54 -29.31
C GLY A 219 9.47 -3.22 -28.30
N GLU A 220 9.16 -2.47 -27.24
CA GLU A 220 10.10 -2.01 -26.20
C GLU A 220 9.58 -2.37 -24.81
N ASP A 221 10.51 -2.55 -23.86
CA ASP A 221 10.20 -2.64 -22.44
C ASP A 221 10.05 -1.22 -21.88
N ILE A 222 8.83 -0.86 -21.45
CA ILE A 222 8.52 0.49 -20.98
C ILE A 222 8.48 0.56 -19.45
N TYR A 223 8.12 -0.55 -18.80
CA TYR A 223 8.04 -0.65 -17.34
C TYR A 223 9.39 -0.92 -16.68
N GLY A 224 10.40 -1.36 -17.45
CA GLY A 224 11.73 -1.66 -16.92
C GLY A 224 11.70 -2.80 -15.89
N GLU A 225 12.08 -2.52 -14.65
CA GLU A 225 12.19 -3.54 -13.59
C GLU A 225 10.83 -3.96 -12.97
N LEU A 226 9.69 -3.45 -13.46
CA LEU A 226 8.38 -3.82 -12.93
C LEU A 226 7.99 -5.23 -13.39
N ASP A 227 8.04 -6.20 -12.48
CA ASP A 227 7.76 -7.62 -12.73
C ASP A 227 6.47 -8.12 -12.08
N SER A 228 5.73 -7.25 -11.45
CA SER A 228 4.55 -7.56 -10.64
C SER A 228 3.39 -6.64 -10.98
N CYS A 229 2.16 -7.16 -10.93
CA CYS A 229 0.96 -6.37 -11.16
C CYS A 229 0.40 -5.78 -9.87
N TYR A 230 0.06 -4.49 -9.92
CA TYR A 230 -0.47 -3.75 -8.79
C TYR A 230 -1.84 -3.16 -9.12
N LEU A 231 -2.69 -3.07 -8.09
CA LEU A 231 -3.99 -2.38 -8.12
C LEU A 231 -4.21 -1.64 -6.80
N ARG A 232 -5.17 -0.71 -6.77
CA ARG A 232 -5.73 -0.24 -5.50
C ARG A 232 -6.40 -1.40 -4.77
N LYS A 233 -6.38 -1.36 -3.43
CA LYS A 233 -6.85 -2.46 -2.57
C LYS A 233 -8.27 -2.92 -2.93
N LEU A 234 -9.21 -1.99 -3.06
CA LEU A 234 -10.61 -2.35 -3.36
C LEU A 234 -10.79 -2.97 -4.75
N PRO A 235 -10.22 -2.42 -5.86
CA PRO A 235 -10.17 -3.12 -7.15
C PRO A 235 -9.50 -4.50 -7.09
N ALA A 236 -8.45 -4.65 -6.30
CA ALA A 236 -7.79 -5.95 -6.10
C ALA A 236 -8.69 -6.94 -5.37
N GLU A 237 -9.42 -6.53 -4.33
CA GLU A 237 -10.40 -7.36 -3.63
C GLU A 237 -11.52 -7.82 -4.58
N MET A 238 -12.04 -6.92 -5.43
CA MET A 238 -13.01 -7.28 -6.49
C MET A 238 -12.41 -8.30 -7.48
N LEU A 239 -11.13 -8.16 -7.84
CA LEU A 239 -10.45 -9.12 -8.72
C LEU A 239 -10.32 -10.50 -8.03
N MET A 240 -10.03 -10.55 -6.72
CA MET A 240 -9.99 -11.82 -5.98
C MET A 240 -11.36 -12.50 -5.99
N GLU A 241 -12.44 -11.75 -5.79
CA GLU A 241 -13.81 -12.28 -5.85
C GLU A 241 -14.14 -12.85 -7.26
N ALA A 242 -13.78 -12.10 -8.31
CA ALA A 242 -13.90 -12.58 -9.69
C ALA A 242 -13.12 -13.87 -9.93
N HIS A 243 -11.88 -13.95 -9.43
CA HIS A 243 -11.03 -15.13 -9.61
C HIS A 243 -11.53 -16.34 -8.83
N ASP A 244 -12.06 -16.13 -7.63
CA ASP A 244 -12.71 -17.22 -6.87
C ASP A 244 -13.96 -17.73 -7.58
N PHE A 245 -14.78 -16.85 -8.16
CA PHE A 245 -15.92 -17.23 -8.97
C PHE A 245 -15.49 -17.99 -10.22
N LEU A 246 -14.42 -17.56 -10.90
CA LEU A 246 -13.84 -18.27 -12.04
C LEU A 246 -13.38 -19.69 -11.66
N LYS A 247 -12.60 -19.83 -10.59
CA LYS A 247 -12.08 -21.12 -10.11
C LYS A 247 -13.20 -22.11 -9.75
N ASN A 248 -14.30 -21.59 -9.19
CA ASN A 248 -15.45 -22.42 -8.83
C ASN A 248 -16.28 -22.85 -10.04
N SER A 249 -16.45 -21.97 -11.03
CA SER A 249 -17.26 -22.27 -12.23
C SER A 249 -16.45 -22.98 -13.33
N HIS A 250 -15.14 -22.67 -13.42
CA HIS A 250 -14.21 -23.20 -14.44
C HIS A 250 -12.87 -23.60 -13.79
N PRO A 251 -12.78 -24.73 -13.10
CA PRO A 251 -11.61 -25.10 -12.28
C PRO A 251 -10.28 -25.18 -13.03
N ASN A 252 -10.33 -25.37 -14.36
CA ASN A 252 -9.16 -25.48 -15.21
C ASN A 252 -8.66 -24.14 -15.76
N LEU A 253 -9.36 -23.03 -15.42
CA LEU A 253 -9.02 -21.69 -15.90
C LEU A 253 -8.48 -20.81 -14.78
N ARG A 254 -7.61 -19.89 -15.16
CA ARG A 254 -7.03 -18.83 -14.33
C ARG A 254 -7.07 -17.51 -15.07
N PHE A 255 -7.00 -16.41 -14.34
CA PHE A 255 -6.69 -15.12 -14.95
C PHE A 255 -5.23 -15.07 -15.37
N LEU A 256 -4.98 -14.47 -16.52
CA LEU A 256 -3.67 -14.07 -17.03
C LEU A 256 -3.72 -12.57 -17.26
N VAL A 257 -3.03 -11.80 -16.44
CA VAL A 257 -3.07 -10.34 -16.44
C VAL A 257 -2.02 -9.77 -17.36
N TYR A 258 -2.41 -8.84 -18.21
CA TYR A 258 -1.56 -8.13 -19.17
C TYR A 258 -1.12 -6.76 -18.68
N ASP A 259 -2.00 -6.05 -17.95
CA ASP A 259 -1.71 -4.75 -17.36
C ASP A 259 -2.62 -4.45 -16.17
N GLY A 260 -2.16 -3.57 -15.28
CA GLY A 260 -2.90 -3.13 -14.11
C GLY A 260 -2.69 -1.64 -13.86
N LEU A 261 -2.09 -1.28 -12.71
CA LEU A 261 -1.68 0.08 -12.45
C LEU A 261 -0.61 0.49 -13.47
N ARG A 262 -0.92 1.51 -14.26
CA ARG A 262 -0.05 2.12 -15.27
C ARG A 262 0.20 3.58 -14.88
N PRO A 263 1.42 3.99 -14.47
CA PRO A 263 1.72 5.38 -14.17
C PRO A 263 1.48 6.32 -15.35
N ARG A 264 1.27 7.61 -15.06
CA ARG A 264 0.99 8.60 -16.10
C ARG A 264 2.18 8.82 -17.06
N ASP A 265 3.42 8.77 -16.57
CA ASP A 265 4.62 8.88 -17.40
C ASP A 265 4.73 7.73 -18.42
N VAL A 266 4.33 6.51 -18.04
CA VAL A 266 4.20 5.38 -18.96
C VAL A 266 3.08 5.63 -19.97
N GLN A 267 1.93 6.12 -19.50
CA GLN A 267 0.82 6.51 -20.38
C GLN A 267 1.26 7.56 -21.40
N GLN A 268 2.10 8.52 -21.00
CA GLN A 268 2.68 9.52 -21.89
C GLN A 268 3.57 8.89 -22.97
N LYS A 269 4.44 7.94 -22.58
CA LYS A 269 5.28 7.21 -23.56
C LYS A 269 4.45 6.47 -24.59
N LEU A 270 3.35 5.80 -24.18
CA LEU A 270 2.41 5.13 -25.08
C LEU A 270 1.73 6.12 -26.06
N TRP A 271 1.36 7.30 -25.56
CA TRP A 271 0.75 8.36 -26.37
C TRP A 271 1.72 8.96 -27.38
N ASP A 272 2.96 9.20 -26.97
CA ASP A 272 4.00 9.78 -27.84
C ASP A 272 4.45 8.82 -28.94
N ALA A 273 4.42 7.53 -28.68
CA ALA A 273 4.75 6.50 -29.65
C ALA A 273 3.74 6.39 -30.82
N LEU A 274 2.55 6.97 -30.67
CA LEU A 274 1.58 7.09 -31.77
C LEU A 274 1.85 8.34 -32.64
N ASP A 275 3.11 8.68 -32.88
CA ASP A 275 3.55 9.89 -33.58
C ASP A 275 3.03 9.96 -35.05
N THR A 276 2.83 8.81 -35.68
CA THR A 276 2.27 8.69 -37.02
C THR A 276 0.75 8.97 -37.10
N ILE A 277 0.06 8.97 -35.93
CA ILE A 277 -1.37 9.23 -35.80
C ILE A 277 -1.58 10.68 -35.35
N PRO A 278 -2.46 11.44 -36.01
CA PRO A 278 -2.82 12.79 -35.57
C PRO A 278 -3.26 12.79 -34.09
N GLU A 279 -2.80 13.75 -33.31
CA GLU A 279 -3.05 13.82 -31.87
C GLU A 279 -4.56 13.76 -31.53
N SER A 280 -5.39 14.38 -32.34
CA SER A 280 -6.86 14.36 -32.20
C SER A 280 -7.48 12.97 -32.35
N GLU A 281 -6.77 12.01 -32.95
CA GLU A 281 -7.24 10.64 -33.22
C GLU A 281 -6.61 9.61 -32.27
N ARG A 282 -5.47 9.94 -31.61
CA ARG A 282 -4.75 9.03 -30.70
C ARG A 282 -5.63 8.53 -29.56
N GLY A 283 -6.58 9.36 -29.09
CA GLY A 283 -7.52 8.99 -28.03
C GLY A 283 -8.42 7.80 -28.34
N GLN A 284 -8.43 7.30 -29.59
CA GLN A 284 -9.12 6.06 -29.98
C GLN A 284 -8.29 4.79 -29.66
N PHE A 285 -6.99 4.96 -29.41
CA PHE A 285 -6.03 3.87 -29.20
C PHE A 285 -5.44 3.89 -27.78
N VAL A 286 -5.10 5.07 -27.29
CA VAL A 286 -4.48 5.28 -25.99
C VAL A 286 -5.15 6.47 -25.33
N ALA A 287 -5.56 6.35 -24.07
CA ALA A 287 -6.18 7.44 -23.33
C ALA A 287 -5.23 8.64 -23.23
N ASN A 288 -5.78 9.87 -23.37
CA ASN A 288 -5.00 11.10 -23.28
C ASN A 288 -4.38 11.25 -21.89
N PRO A 289 -3.04 11.32 -21.75
CA PRO A 289 -2.35 11.38 -20.46
C PRO A 289 -2.69 12.64 -19.64
N ASP A 290 -3.05 13.77 -20.28
CA ASP A 290 -3.46 14.98 -19.56
C ASP A 290 -4.75 14.78 -18.76
N LYS A 291 -5.67 13.98 -19.30
CA LYS A 291 -6.90 13.59 -18.63
C LYS A 291 -6.69 12.46 -17.64
N GLY A 292 -5.73 11.59 -17.93
CA GLY A 292 -5.47 10.35 -17.21
C GLY A 292 -6.39 9.20 -17.66
N SER A 293 -5.87 7.97 -17.53
CA SER A 293 -6.59 6.71 -17.68
C SER A 293 -6.99 6.17 -16.30
N ILE A 294 -8.02 5.33 -16.24
CA ILE A 294 -8.38 4.62 -14.98
C ILE A 294 -7.23 3.72 -14.51
N HIS A 295 -6.39 3.20 -15.41
CA HIS A 295 -5.13 2.54 -15.08
C HIS A 295 -4.18 3.41 -14.28
N ASN A 296 -4.13 4.73 -14.55
CA ASN A 296 -3.23 5.64 -13.83
C ASN A 296 -3.61 5.80 -12.36
N TYR A 297 -4.84 5.45 -11.99
CA TYR A 297 -5.31 5.42 -10.61
C TYR A 297 -5.17 4.03 -9.96
N GLY A 298 -4.79 2.98 -10.70
CA GLY A 298 -4.77 1.60 -10.25
C GLY A 298 -6.15 0.99 -10.05
N ALA A 299 -7.14 1.43 -10.83
CA ALA A 299 -8.53 1.00 -10.73
C ALA A 299 -9.07 0.36 -12.02
N ALA A 300 -8.21 0.08 -13.00
CA ALA A 300 -8.49 -0.72 -14.19
C ALA A 300 -7.51 -1.87 -14.31
N ILE A 301 -7.92 -2.92 -15.02
CA ILE A 301 -7.11 -4.10 -15.29
C ILE A 301 -7.39 -4.64 -16.70
N ASP A 302 -6.31 -5.04 -17.38
CA ASP A 302 -6.34 -5.73 -18.65
C ASP A 302 -5.94 -7.19 -18.45
N LEU A 303 -6.79 -8.13 -18.83
CA LEU A 303 -6.56 -9.56 -18.60
C LEU A 303 -7.27 -10.45 -19.59
N THR A 304 -6.85 -11.71 -19.58
CA THR A 304 -7.49 -12.81 -20.32
C THR A 304 -7.69 -14.04 -19.44
N LEU A 305 -8.24 -15.09 -20.02
CA LEU A 305 -8.30 -16.42 -19.43
C LEU A 305 -7.15 -17.29 -19.95
N ALA A 306 -6.56 -18.08 -19.08
CA ALA A 306 -5.57 -19.09 -19.44
C ALA A 306 -5.88 -20.42 -18.75
N TYR A 307 -5.40 -21.50 -19.32
CA TYR A 307 -5.38 -22.80 -18.63
C TYR A 307 -4.38 -22.79 -17.48
N ASN A 308 -4.47 -23.78 -16.59
CA ASN A 308 -3.56 -23.91 -15.45
C ASN A 308 -2.07 -24.02 -15.83
N ASP A 309 -1.76 -24.40 -17.08
CA ASP A 309 -0.40 -24.44 -17.65
C ASP A 309 0.09 -23.08 -18.18
N GLY A 310 -0.75 -22.03 -18.08
CA GLY A 310 -0.44 -20.67 -18.52
C GLY A 310 -0.78 -20.40 -19.99
N LYS A 311 -1.30 -21.37 -20.74
CA LYS A 311 -1.67 -21.18 -22.15
C LYS A 311 -2.96 -20.34 -22.23
N PRO A 312 -2.95 -19.14 -22.86
CA PRO A 312 -4.14 -18.33 -22.97
C PRO A 312 -5.20 -18.99 -23.88
N LEU A 313 -6.48 -18.69 -23.58
CA LEU A 313 -7.59 -19.03 -24.45
C LEU A 313 -7.57 -18.15 -25.70
N ASP A 314 -8.04 -18.72 -26.80
CA ASP A 314 -8.22 -17.94 -28.04
C ASP A 314 -9.39 -16.96 -27.90
N MET A 315 -9.10 -15.68 -27.90
CA MET A 315 -10.07 -14.57 -27.82
C MET A 315 -10.37 -13.95 -29.19
N GLY A 316 -9.76 -14.46 -30.29
CA GLY A 316 -9.94 -13.98 -31.64
C GLY A 316 -9.06 -12.78 -32.02
N THR A 317 -8.46 -12.13 -31.06
CA THR A 317 -7.39 -11.13 -31.26
C THR A 317 -6.37 -11.23 -30.12
N ASP A 318 -5.17 -10.74 -30.40
CA ASP A 318 -4.20 -10.45 -29.34
C ASP A 318 -4.64 -9.24 -28.50
N TYR A 319 -3.96 -9.07 -27.36
CA TYR A 319 -3.99 -7.86 -26.54
C TYR A 319 -3.51 -6.66 -27.38
N ASP A 320 -4.01 -5.46 -27.09
CA ASP A 320 -3.69 -4.22 -27.84
C ASP A 320 -4.04 -4.28 -29.35
N HIS A 321 -4.99 -5.10 -29.75
CA HIS A 321 -5.45 -5.12 -31.15
C HIS A 321 -6.23 -3.85 -31.48
N PHE A 322 -5.62 -2.93 -32.22
CA PHE A 322 -6.23 -1.68 -32.69
C PHE A 322 -7.22 -1.90 -33.84
N GLY A 323 -8.37 -2.46 -33.54
CA GLY A 323 -9.37 -2.68 -34.59
C GLY A 323 -10.69 -3.22 -34.09
N LYS A 324 -11.72 -3.07 -34.95
CA LYS A 324 -13.10 -3.46 -34.64
C LYS A 324 -13.27 -4.93 -34.22
N LEU A 325 -12.29 -5.79 -34.55
CA LEU A 325 -12.33 -7.20 -34.15
C LEU A 325 -12.18 -7.39 -32.62
N ALA A 326 -11.61 -6.40 -31.91
CA ALA A 326 -11.53 -6.39 -30.46
C ALA A 326 -12.80 -5.90 -29.76
N PHE A 327 -13.75 -5.30 -30.48
CA PHE A 327 -14.90 -4.60 -29.91
C PHE A 327 -15.99 -5.55 -29.41
N PRO A 328 -16.29 -5.62 -28.10
CA PRO A 328 -17.34 -6.47 -27.55
C PRO A 328 -18.73 -6.19 -28.16
N VAL A 329 -19.04 -4.92 -28.41
CA VAL A 329 -20.33 -4.48 -28.96
C VAL A 329 -20.56 -4.97 -30.39
N LEU A 330 -19.53 -5.43 -31.08
CA LEU A 330 -19.61 -5.93 -32.47
C LEU A 330 -19.55 -7.46 -32.57
N GLU A 331 -19.48 -8.20 -31.48
CA GLU A 331 -19.27 -9.66 -31.46
C GLU A 331 -20.33 -10.40 -32.33
N ASP A 332 -21.60 -10.05 -32.20
CA ASP A 332 -22.68 -10.70 -32.97
C ASP A 332 -22.52 -10.46 -34.49
N SER A 333 -22.19 -9.23 -34.88
CA SER A 333 -22.00 -8.90 -36.32
C SER A 333 -20.73 -9.53 -36.88
N LEU A 334 -19.65 -9.58 -36.07
CA LEU A 334 -18.39 -10.20 -36.47
C LEU A 334 -18.53 -11.73 -36.60
N PHE A 335 -19.38 -12.33 -35.76
CA PHE A 335 -19.74 -13.74 -35.87
C PHE A 335 -20.53 -14.02 -37.16
N ALA A 336 -21.53 -13.20 -37.42
CA ALA A 336 -22.33 -13.33 -38.65
C ALA A 336 -21.48 -13.17 -39.93
N ASP A 337 -20.46 -12.31 -39.88
CA ASP A 337 -19.47 -12.11 -40.94
C ASP A 337 -18.40 -13.22 -41.01
N GLY A 338 -18.39 -14.19 -40.09
CA GLY A 338 -17.40 -15.25 -40.03
C GLY A 338 -16.01 -14.79 -39.59
N LYS A 339 -15.89 -13.60 -38.97
CA LYS A 339 -14.63 -13.01 -38.50
C LYS A 339 -14.27 -13.45 -37.08
N LEU A 340 -15.25 -13.83 -36.26
CA LEU A 340 -15.08 -14.46 -34.96
C LEU A 340 -15.77 -15.83 -34.97
N THR A 341 -15.19 -16.78 -34.26
CA THR A 341 -15.78 -18.09 -34.00
C THR A 341 -16.69 -18.06 -32.77
N LYS A 342 -17.61 -19.03 -32.72
CA LYS A 342 -18.45 -19.20 -31.52
C LYS A 342 -17.63 -19.48 -30.26
N GLU A 343 -16.50 -20.19 -30.36
CA GLU A 343 -15.61 -20.48 -29.27
C GLU A 343 -14.95 -19.21 -28.71
N GLN A 344 -14.44 -18.33 -29.59
CA GLN A 344 -13.85 -17.05 -29.23
C GLN A 344 -14.84 -16.14 -28.50
N ILE A 345 -16.09 -16.05 -29.01
CA ILE A 345 -17.14 -15.28 -28.34
C ILE A 345 -17.49 -15.90 -26.98
N ASN A 346 -17.56 -17.22 -26.88
CA ASN A 346 -17.81 -17.90 -25.62
C ASN A 346 -16.70 -17.62 -24.61
N ASN A 347 -15.43 -17.66 -25.02
CA ASN A 347 -14.28 -17.36 -24.16
C ASN A 347 -14.34 -15.92 -23.63
N ARG A 348 -14.63 -14.92 -24.48
CA ARG A 348 -14.87 -13.54 -24.07
C ARG A 348 -16.07 -13.42 -23.14
N GLY A 349 -17.14 -14.18 -23.41
CA GLY A 349 -18.34 -14.22 -22.59
C GLY A 349 -18.07 -14.74 -21.17
N ILE A 350 -17.25 -15.79 -21.02
CA ILE A 350 -16.83 -16.30 -19.72
C ILE A 350 -16.06 -15.21 -18.97
N LEU A 351 -15.05 -14.59 -19.58
CA LEU A 351 -14.26 -13.53 -18.97
C LEU A 351 -15.14 -12.38 -18.51
N ARG A 352 -15.96 -11.85 -19.40
CA ARG A 352 -16.89 -10.74 -19.13
C ARG A 352 -17.83 -11.07 -17.97
N ASN A 353 -18.41 -12.27 -17.97
CA ASN A 353 -19.36 -12.69 -16.96
C ASN A 353 -18.72 -12.74 -15.55
N VAL A 354 -17.53 -13.32 -15.42
CA VAL A 354 -16.88 -13.42 -14.09
C VAL A 354 -16.44 -12.06 -13.57
N MET A 355 -15.97 -11.17 -14.44
CA MET A 355 -15.56 -9.82 -14.05
C MET A 355 -16.75 -8.94 -13.68
N THR A 356 -17.83 -8.97 -14.46
CA THR A 356 -19.02 -8.16 -14.17
C THR A 356 -19.79 -8.64 -12.95
N ASN A 357 -19.76 -9.93 -12.64
CA ASN A 357 -20.34 -10.46 -11.40
C ASN A 357 -19.61 -9.94 -10.15
N ALA A 358 -18.34 -9.63 -10.25
CA ALA A 358 -17.55 -9.02 -9.16
C ALA A 358 -17.63 -7.47 -9.17
N GLY A 359 -18.47 -6.88 -10.02
CA GLY A 359 -18.74 -5.44 -10.04
C GLY A 359 -17.87 -4.62 -11.01
N PHE A 360 -17.02 -5.24 -11.82
CA PHE A 360 -16.29 -4.53 -12.88
C PHE A 360 -17.23 -4.15 -14.03
N THR A 361 -16.85 -3.11 -14.74
CA THR A 361 -17.52 -2.65 -15.96
C THR A 361 -16.59 -2.80 -17.16
N THR A 362 -17.19 -3.04 -18.34
CA THR A 362 -16.48 -3.18 -19.62
C THR A 362 -16.53 -1.89 -20.41
N ILE A 363 -15.64 -1.77 -21.40
CA ILE A 363 -15.71 -0.74 -22.43
C ILE A 363 -16.09 -1.33 -23.80
N ASP A 364 -16.54 -0.50 -24.73
CA ASP A 364 -17.08 -0.92 -26.03
C ASP A 364 -16.00 -1.36 -27.03
N SER A 365 -14.74 -0.97 -26.82
CA SER A 365 -13.64 -1.10 -27.79
C SER A 365 -12.64 -2.22 -27.49
N GLU A 366 -12.67 -2.79 -26.27
CA GLU A 366 -11.63 -3.73 -25.81
C GLU A 366 -12.23 -4.87 -25.00
N TRP A 367 -12.05 -6.11 -25.45
CA TRP A 367 -12.59 -7.29 -24.74
C TRP A 367 -11.81 -7.63 -23.47
N TRP A 368 -10.57 -7.15 -23.33
CA TRP A 368 -9.65 -7.44 -22.21
C TRP A 368 -9.74 -6.44 -21.06
N HIS A 369 -10.30 -5.24 -21.31
CA HIS A 369 -10.29 -4.12 -20.37
C HIS A 369 -11.49 -4.11 -19.42
N PHE A 370 -11.20 -3.88 -18.12
CA PHE A 370 -12.22 -3.85 -17.06
C PHE A 370 -11.92 -2.73 -16.06
N ASP A 371 -12.92 -1.86 -15.84
CA ASP A 371 -12.87 -0.78 -14.86
C ASP A 371 -13.58 -1.18 -13.56
N ALA A 372 -12.94 -0.96 -12.42
CA ALA A 372 -13.57 -1.19 -11.11
C ALA A 372 -14.61 -0.12 -10.77
N PHE A 373 -14.45 1.10 -11.30
CA PHE A 373 -15.33 2.23 -11.07
C PHE A 373 -15.40 3.09 -12.33
N SER A 374 -16.47 3.90 -12.46
CA SER A 374 -16.52 4.92 -13.49
C SER A 374 -15.39 5.95 -13.31
N TYR A 375 -15.00 6.66 -14.36
CA TYR A 375 -13.94 7.66 -14.32
C TYR A 375 -14.14 8.71 -13.21
N GLU A 376 -15.36 9.24 -13.06
CA GLU A 376 -15.67 10.22 -12.00
C GLU A 376 -15.58 9.64 -10.59
N GLN A 377 -16.03 8.40 -10.40
CA GLN A 377 -15.89 7.71 -9.13
C GLN A 377 -14.42 7.45 -8.78
N THR A 378 -13.63 7.03 -9.77
CA THR A 378 -12.20 6.76 -9.63
C THR A 378 -11.45 8.02 -9.22
N LYS A 379 -11.68 9.13 -9.94
CA LYS A 379 -11.08 10.44 -9.67
C LYS A 379 -11.40 10.98 -8.27
N ASN A 380 -12.61 10.72 -7.78
CA ASN A 380 -13.02 11.14 -6.46
C ASN A 380 -12.45 10.25 -5.33
N LYS A 381 -12.08 8.99 -5.64
CA LYS A 381 -11.60 8.02 -4.66
C LYS A 381 -10.07 7.98 -4.57
N PHE A 382 -9.36 8.20 -5.68
CA PHE A 382 -7.94 7.92 -5.79
C PHE A 382 -7.21 9.08 -6.47
N GLN A 383 -5.94 9.22 -6.14
CA GLN A 383 -5.02 10.11 -6.85
C GLN A 383 -4.34 9.36 -7.98
N ILE A 384 -3.99 10.07 -9.06
CA ILE A 384 -3.17 9.53 -10.15
C ILE A 384 -1.78 9.20 -9.63
N ILE A 385 -1.21 8.13 -10.14
CA ILE A 385 0.18 7.76 -9.98
C ILE A 385 0.95 8.37 -11.14
N GLU A 386 1.83 9.33 -10.86
CA GLU A 386 2.52 10.10 -11.90
C GLU A 386 3.67 9.32 -12.51
N SER A 387 4.51 8.71 -11.69
CA SER A 387 5.67 7.93 -12.15
C SER A 387 5.99 6.79 -11.20
N LEU A 388 6.67 5.77 -11.70
CA LEU A 388 7.31 4.75 -10.87
C LEU A 388 8.54 5.32 -10.14
N ASP A 389 9.23 6.28 -10.75
CA ASP A 389 10.47 6.87 -10.23
C ASP A 389 10.26 7.76 -8.99
N GLU A 390 9.04 8.26 -8.77
CA GLU A 390 8.69 9.01 -7.55
C GLU A 390 8.73 8.13 -6.29
N TYR A 391 8.93 6.83 -6.46
CA TYR A 391 8.81 5.82 -5.40
C TYR A 391 10.05 4.91 -5.30
N TYR A 392 11.13 5.24 -6.03
CA TYR A 392 12.44 4.59 -5.94
C TYR A 392 13.39 5.30 -4.96
#